data_c51fa26590ff0ea373beaf34fe2eaadb
#
_entry.id   c51fa26590ff0ea373beaf34fe2eaadb
#
_cell.length_a   1.000
_cell.length_b   1.000
_cell.length_c   1.000
_cell.angle_alpha   90.00
_cell.angle_beta   90.00
_cell.angle_gamma   90.00
#
_symmetry.space_group_name_H-M   'P 1'
#
loop_
_entity.id
_entity.type
_entity.pdbx_description
1 polymer ?
#
loop_
_entity_poly.entity_id
_entity_poly.type
_entity_poly.pdbx_seq_one_letter_code
_entity_poly.pdbx_strand_id
1 'polypeptide(L)'
;MSYYTKKITEHIQEIRCDRIPGCLTNSYVIGSPKANYLIDSGLGSSTAREMMKYLDITKPTYLINTHYHWDHIWGNAYFDDAIVICHELCVENIQRNWQSMVETKKQFIDGETRGFEVHITFNARLTLNNELDLIFTPGHTVDSISAFYREDKALFVGDLIGDDDAELVPSVKDPDNFIASLDRCMAIDPVLYISGHHEVQRKGILERIRDLYLGENP
;
A
#
# COMPACT_ATOMS: atom_id res chain seq x y z
N MET A 1 5.91 21.14 -7.44
CA MET A 1 5.37 19.83 -7.06
C MET A 1 4.79 19.97 -5.68
N SER A 2 3.57 19.67 -5.48
CA SER A 2 2.92 19.79 -4.18
C SER A 2 2.56 18.40 -3.71
N TYR A 3 3.15 17.98 -2.60
CA TYR A 3 2.60 16.92 -1.79
C TYR A 3 1.38 17.48 -1.07
N TYR A 4 0.32 16.71 -1.07
CA TYR A 4 -0.82 16.96 -0.21
C TYR A 4 -0.75 15.99 0.96
N THR A 5 -0.85 16.51 2.18
CA THR A 5 -0.82 15.70 3.39
C THR A 5 -2.10 15.87 4.16
N LYS A 6 -2.69 14.76 4.63
CA LYS A 6 -3.97 14.76 5.35
C LYS A 6 -3.91 13.83 6.54
N LYS A 7 -4.32 14.31 7.69
CA LYS A 7 -4.52 13.47 8.87
C LYS A 7 -5.85 12.73 8.71
N ILE A 8 -5.79 11.40 8.57
CA ILE A 8 -6.98 10.54 8.39
C ILE A 8 -7.61 10.22 9.74
N THR A 9 -6.77 9.83 10.72
CA THR A 9 -7.17 9.57 12.12
C THR A 9 -6.15 10.21 13.05
N GLU A 10 -6.24 9.96 14.36
CA GLU A 10 -5.21 10.42 15.30
C GLU A 10 -3.83 9.83 14.97
N HIS A 11 -3.79 8.57 14.49
CA HIS A 11 -2.57 7.82 14.26
C HIS A 11 -2.12 7.82 12.78
N ILE A 12 -3.04 8.00 11.82
CA ILE A 12 -2.79 7.81 10.40
C ILE A 12 -2.63 9.13 9.68
N GLN A 13 -1.46 9.33 9.07
CA GLN A 13 -1.12 10.44 8.18
C GLN A 13 -1.02 9.93 6.73
N GLU A 14 -1.78 10.54 5.83
CA GLU A 14 -1.68 10.34 4.38
C GLU A 14 -0.65 11.29 3.78
N ILE A 15 0.17 10.78 2.89
CA ILE A 15 1.05 11.54 2.01
C ILE A 15 0.64 11.22 0.57
N ARG A 16 0.09 12.20 -0.12
CA ARG A 16 -0.45 12.06 -1.48
C ARG A 16 0.43 12.80 -2.47
N CYS A 17 0.74 12.16 -3.58
CA CYS A 17 1.48 12.72 -4.70
C CYS A 17 0.61 12.69 -5.96
N ASP A 18 0.52 13.82 -6.70
CA ASP A 18 -0.22 14.00 -7.95
C ASP A 18 0.69 13.99 -9.18
N ARG A 19 1.84 13.35 -9.11
CA ARG A 19 2.86 13.36 -10.17
C ARG A 19 2.42 12.61 -11.42
N ILE A 20 1.62 11.59 -11.28
CA ILE A 20 1.10 10.79 -12.39
C ILE A 20 -0.19 11.45 -12.88
N PRO A 21 -0.24 11.94 -14.13
CA PRO A 21 -1.46 12.56 -14.65
C PRO A 21 -2.66 11.61 -14.57
N GLY A 22 -3.71 12.06 -13.88
CA GLY A 22 -4.95 11.27 -13.71
C GLY A 22 -4.88 10.15 -12.69
N CYS A 23 -3.76 9.98 -11.97
CA CYS A 23 -3.62 8.97 -10.95
C CYS A 23 -2.96 9.57 -9.70
N LEU A 24 -3.60 9.45 -8.56
CA LEU A 24 -3.03 9.81 -7.26
C LEU A 24 -2.15 8.66 -6.77
N THR A 25 -1.09 8.96 -6.06
CA THR A 25 -0.28 7.95 -5.36
C THR A 25 -0.25 8.27 -3.89
N ASN A 26 -0.76 7.38 -3.08
CA ASN A 26 -0.89 7.56 -1.64
C ASN A 26 0.09 6.65 -0.90
N SER A 27 0.83 7.22 0.04
CA SER A 27 1.62 6.49 1.02
C SER A 27 1.18 6.91 2.41
N TYR A 28 1.39 6.07 3.42
CA TYR A 28 0.85 6.34 4.73
C TYR A 28 1.88 6.14 5.84
N VAL A 29 1.80 7.00 6.87
CA VAL A 29 2.54 6.86 8.12
C VAL A 29 1.55 6.60 9.24
N ILE A 30 1.74 5.53 9.98
CA ILE A 30 0.98 5.19 11.18
C ILE A 30 1.90 5.36 12.37
N GLY A 31 1.63 6.37 13.21
CA GLY A 31 2.33 6.60 14.45
C GLY A 31 1.65 5.85 15.60
N SER A 32 2.17 4.67 15.98
CA SER A 32 1.64 3.92 17.11
C SER A 32 2.44 4.15 18.41
N PRO A 33 1.94 3.73 19.57
CA PRO A 33 2.72 3.76 20.80
C PRO A 33 4.04 2.99 20.74
N LYS A 34 4.12 1.91 19.95
CA LYS A 34 5.27 1.00 19.93
C LYS A 34 6.20 1.18 18.74
N ALA A 35 5.69 1.71 17.60
CA ALA A 35 6.43 1.77 16.35
C ALA A 35 5.87 2.82 15.40
N ASN A 36 6.64 3.16 14.37
CA ASN A 36 6.12 3.74 13.15
C ASN A 36 5.87 2.60 12.14
N TYR A 37 4.71 2.61 11.49
CA TYR A 37 4.44 1.74 10.34
C TYR A 37 4.24 2.60 9.12
N LEU A 38 4.99 2.31 8.06
CA LEU A 38 4.86 2.94 6.76
C LEU A 38 4.14 1.96 5.84
N ILE A 39 3.09 2.41 5.17
CA ILE A 39 2.41 1.61 4.15
C ILE A 39 2.76 2.22 2.80
N ASP A 40 3.56 1.48 2.04
CA ASP A 40 4.20 1.89 0.80
C ASP A 40 5.09 3.15 0.95
N SER A 41 5.91 3.43 -0.04
CA SER A 41 6.89 4.52 0.00
C SER A 41 6.82 5.45 -1.22
N GLY A 42 5.89 5.18 -2.13
CA GLY A 42 5.61 6.02 -3.28
C GLY A 42 6.72 6.03 -4.34
N LEU A 43 6.85 7.18 -5.00
CA LEU A 43 7.56 7.36 -6.27
C LEU A 43 9.06 7.60 -6.17
N GLY A 44 9.64 7.63 -4.95
CA GLY A 44 11.07 7.84 -4.78
C GLY A 44 11.45 8.66 -3.55
N SER A 45 12.66 9.21 -3.58
CA SER A 45 13.28 9.89 -2.43
C SER A 45 12.52 11.13 -1.95
N SER A 46 11.77 11.79 -2.82
CA SER A 46 10.98 12.95 -2.42
C SER A 46 9.76 12.55 -1.59
N THR A 47 9.04 11.48 -1.97
CA THR A 47 7.95 10.91 -1.17
C THR A 47 8.47 10.45 0.19
N ALA A 48 9.59 9.72 0.20
CA ALA A 48 10.22 9.27 1.45
C ALA A 48 10.54 10.44 2.40
N ARG A 49 11.12 11.54 1.88
CA ARG A 49 11.39 12.75 2.70
C ARG A 49 10.13 13.39 3.28
N GLU A 50 9.02 13.38 2.53
CA GLU A 50 7.75 13.87 3.07
C GLU A 50 7.23 12.98 4.21
N MET A 51 7.28 11.65 4.04
CA MET A 51 6.87 10.70 5.06
C MET A 51 7.71 10.80 6.33
N MET A 52 9.03 11.00 6.22
CA MET A 52 9.95 11.13 7.36
C MET A 52 9.58 12.24 8.33
N LYS A 53 8.89 13.29 7.88
CA LYS A 53 8.46 14.41 8.74
C LYS A 53 7.46 13.98 9.84
N TYR A 54 6.85 12.82 9.68
CA TYR A 54 5.82 12.30 10.58
C TYR A 54 6.30 11.12 11.44
N LEU A 55 7.58 10.76 11.34
CA LEU A 55 8.15 9.67 12.13
C LEU A 55 8.55 10.14 13.53
N ASP A 56 8.25 9.32 14.52
CA ASP A 56 8.89 9.39 15.83
C ASP A 56 10.23 8.67 15.77
N ILE A 57 11.34 9.43 15.71
CA ILE A 57 12.69 8.89 15.55
C ILE A 57 13.16 8.03 16.74
N THR A 58 12.42 8.03 17.85
CA THR A 58 12.74 7.20 19.03
C THR A 58 12.17 5.79 18.93
N LYS A 59 11.36 5.51 17.91
CA LYS A 59 10.68 4.23 17.73
C LYS A 59 11.22 3.46 16.52
N PRO A 60 11.17 2.13 16.56
CA PRO A 60 11.46 1.33 15.37
C PRO A 60 10.48 1.67 14.24
N THR A 61 10.97 1.64 13.01
CA THR A 61 10.18 1.87 11.80
C THR A 61 10.09 0.59 10.98
N TYR A 62 8.86 0.19 10.66
CA TYR A 62 8.55 -0.91 9.75
C TYR A 62 7.96 -0.32 8.48
N LEU A 63 8.53 -0.69 7.32
CA LEU A 63 8.03 -0.30 6.02
C LEU A 63 7.40 -1.53 5.35
N ILE A 64 6.11 -1.45 5.11
CA ILE A 64 5.29 -2.52 4.55
C ILE A 64 4.99 -2.21 3.10
N ASN A 65 5.40 -3.07 2.17
CA ASN A 65 4.98 -2.96 0.78
C ASN A 65 3.73 -3.78 0.55
N THR A 66 2.68 -3.13 0.04
CA THR A 66 1.42 -3.79 -0.31
C THR A 66 1.59 -4.72 -1.49
N HIS A 67 2.44 -4.36 -2.47
CA HIS A 67 2.81 -5.18 -3.61
C HIS A 67 4.06 -4.61 -4.32
N TYR A 68 4.52 -5.26 -5.40
CA TYR A 68 5.81 -4.95 -6.04
C TYR A 68 5.81 -3.76 -7.01
N HIS A 69 4.69 -3.12 -7.32
CA HIS A 69 4.66 -2.05 -8.32
C HIS A 69 5.51 -0.85 -7.90
N TRP A 70 6.07 -0.21 -8.91
CA TRP A 70 7.08 0.84 -8.81
C TRP A 70 6.64 2.06 -8.01
N ASP A 71 5.38 2.41 -8.11
CA ASP A 71 4.76 3.55 -7.42
C ASP A 71 4.46 3.30 -5.94
N HIS A 72 4.70 2.08 -5.46
CA HIS A 72 4.60 1.70 -4.04
C HIS A 72 5.96 1.53 -3.36
N ILE A 73 7.04 1.23 -4.12
CA ILE A 73 8.29 0.75 -3.54
C ILE A 73 9.52 1.63 -3.81
N TRP A 74 9.43 2.62 -4.68
CA TRP A 74 10.63 3.37 -5.11
C TRP A 74 11.23 4.29 -4.05
N GLY A 75 10.51 4.62 -2.99
CA GLY A 75 11.03 5.34 -1.83
C GLY A 75 11.72 4.47 -0.79
N ASN A 76 11.62 3.13 -0.87
CA ASN A 76 12.09 2.20 0.17
C ASN A 76 13.54 2.43 0.59
N ALA A 77 14.44 2.61 -0.39
CA ALA A 77 15.88 2.74 -0.16
C ALA A 77 16.31 4.01 0.61
N TYR A 78 15.36 4.88 0.93
CA TYR A 78 15.63 6.15 1.62
C TYR A 78 15.22 6.13 3.10
N PHE A 79 14.78 4.99 3.60
CA PHE A 79 14.50 4.73 5.01
C PHE A 79 15.59 3.81 5.58
N ASP A 80 16.78 4.37 5.84
CA ASP A 80 18.02 3.63 6.15
C ASP A 80 17.87 2.68 7.36
N ASP A 81 17.06 3.03 8.35
CA ASP A 81 16.85 2.24 9.58
C ASP A 81 15.50 1.47 9.58
N ALA A 82 14.75 1.48 8.48
CA ALA A 82 13.47 0.80 8.43
C ALA A 82 13.63 -0.70 8.15
N ILE A 83 12.82 -1.50 8.83
CA ILE A 83 12.67 -2.92 8.53
C ILE A 83 11.64 -3.07 7.42
N VAL A 84 12.10 -3.38 6.20
CA VAL A 84 11.24 -3.56 5.03
C VAL A 84 10.59 -4.94 5.06
N ILE A 85 9.26 -4.98 4.91
CA ILE A 85 8.44 -6.19 5.00
C ILE A 85 7.52 -6.28 3.78
N CYS A 86 7.45 -7.44 3.16
CA CYS A 86 6.51 -7.72 2.08
C CYS A 86 6.16 -9.21 2.00
N HIS A 87 5.24 -9.57 1.11
CA HIS A 87 4.97 -10.97 0.79
C HIS A 87 6.18 -11.62 0.09
N GLU A 88 6.41 -12.93 0.28
CA GLU A 88 7.56 -13.62 -0.35
C GLU A 88 7.58 -13.49 -1.87
N LEU A 89 6.41 -13.56 -2.55
CA LEU A 89 6.29 -13.37 -3.99
C LEU A 89 6.65 -11.93 -4.43
N CYS A 90 6.55 -10.95 -3.55
CA CYS A 90 6.92 -9.56 -3.84
C CYS A 90 8.42 -9.45 -4.13
N VAL A 91 9.26 -10.15 -3.36
CA VAL A 91 10.72 -10.18 -3.58
C VAL A 91 11.05 -10.70 -4.98
N GLU A 92 10.44 -11.82 -5.39
CA GLU A 92 10.66 -12.41 -6.71
C GLU A 92 10.21 -11.46 -7.83
N ASN A 93 9.05 -10.82 -7.65
CA ASN A 93 8.51 -9.87 -8.62
C ASN A 93 9.37 -8.61 -8.73
N ILE A 94 9.87 -8.07 -7.61
CA ILE A 94 10.82 -6.94 -7.61
C ILE A 94 12.09 -7.34 -8.39
N GLN A 95 12.71 -8.45 -8.05
CA GLN A 95 13.93 -8.91 -8.72
C GLN A 95 13.75 -9.09 -10.24
N ARG A 96 12.62 -9.65 -10.65
CA ARG A 96 12.28 -9.90 -12.06
C ARG A 96 12.00 -8.61 -12.84
N ASN A 97 11.35 -7.64 -12.23
CA ASN A 97 10.77 -6.48 -12.94
C ASN A 97 11.50 -5.16 -12.68
N TRP A 98 12.40 -5.06 -11.70
CA TRP A 98 13.03 -3.81 -11.26
C TRP A 98 13.60 -2.99 -12.40
N GLN A 99 14.47 -3.60 -13.22
CA GLN A 99 15.13 -2.88 -14.31
C GLN A 99 14.12 -2.36 -15.33
N SER A 100 13.16 -3.18 -15.73
CA SER A 100 12.10 -2.81 -16.67
C SER A 100 11.22 -1.68 -16.11
N MET A 101 10.87 -1.72 -14.82
CA MET A 101 10.10 -0.65 -14.16
C MET A 101 10.87 0.67 -14.20
N VAL A 102 12.15 0.66 -13.82
CA VAL A 102 12.99 1.87 -13.84
C VAL A 102 13.14 2.43 -15.25
N GLU A 103 13.37 1.58 -16.26
CA GLU A 103 13.54 2.02 -17.65
C GLU A 103 12.24 2.60 -18.25
N THR A 104 11.12 1.91 -18.04
CA THR A 104 9.84 2.26 -18.71
C THR A 104 9.06 3.35 -17.97
N LYS A 105 9.28 3.54 -16.67
CA LYS A 105 8.53 4.49 -15.82
C LYS A 105 9.41 5.62 -15.27
N LYS A 106 10.64 5.77 -15.75
CA LYS A 106 11.63 6.76 -15.27
C LYS A 106 11.10 8.20 -15.18
N GLN A 107 10.16 8.59 -16.03
CA GLN A 107 9.56 9.93 -16.05
C GLN A 107 8.71 10.21 -14.79
N PHE A 108 8.31 9.17 -14.06
CA PHE A 108 7.51 9.28 -12.84
C PHE A 108 8.36 9.23 -11.56
N ILE A 109 9.67 8.93 -11.67
CA ILE A 109 10.55 8.95 -10.49
C ILE A 109 10.51 10.34 -9.87
N ASP A 110 10.20 10.39 -8.56
CA ASP A 110 10.16 11.63 -7.81
C ASP A 110 11.40 11.79 -6.91
N GLY A 111 12.34 12.58 -7.41
CA GLY A 111 13.70 12.65 -6.89
C GLY A 111 14.55 11.52 -7.47
N GLU A 112 14.91 10.55 -6.66
CA GLU A 112 15.76 9.42 -7.02
C GLU A 112 15.10 8.10 -6.58
N THR A 113 15.49 7.00 -7.23
CA THR A 113 15.22 5.64 -6.79
C THR A 113 16.47 4.79 -6.92
N ARG A 114 16.59 3.78 -6.06
CA ARG A 114 17.68 2.79 -6.06
C ARG A 114 17.20 1.47 -5.48
N GLY A 115 17.92 0.39 -5.74
CA GLY A 115 17.65 -0.91 -5.15
C GLY A 115 17.68 -0.87 -3.61
N PHE A 116 16.92 -1.73 -2.99
CA PHE A 116 16.78 -1.87 -1.54
C PHE A 116 16.75 -3.33 -1.12
N GLU A 117 16.92 -3.58 0.16
CA GLU A 117 16.83 -4.92 0.75
C GLU A 117 15.46 -5.12 1.43
N VAL A 118 14.89 -6.30 1.28
CA VAL A 118 13.73 -6.76 2.05
C VAL A 118 14.24 -7.56 3.24
N HIS A 119 13.81 -7.20 4.44
CA HIS A 119 14.32 -7.79 5.68
C HIS A 119 13.48 -8.94 6.20
N ILE A 120 12.15 -8.87 6.03
CA ILE A 120 11.21 -9.88 6.49
C ILE A 120 10.22 -10.19 5.38
N THR A 121 9.99 -11.48 5.15
CA THR A 121 8.92 -11.96 4.27
C THR A 121 7.95 -12.85 5.01
N PHE A 122 6.73 -12.94 4.51
CA PHE A 122 5.71 -13.86 5.01
C PHE A 122 4.86 -14.40 3.84
N ASN A 123 4.09 -15.45 4.07
CA ASN A 123 3.30 -16.10 3.01
C ASN A 123 1.78 -16.04 3.22
N ALA A 124 1.27 -15.97 4.43
CA ALA A 124 -0.18 -15.95 4.66
C ALA A 124 -0.61 -14.79 5.57
N ARG A 125 0.01 -14.69 6.72
CA ARG A 125 -0.28 -13.64 7.72
C ARG A 125 0.94 -13.37 8.59
N LEU A 126 1.12 -12.10 8.96
CA LEU A 126 2.11 -11.66 9.93
C LEU A 126 1.46 -10.60 10.84
N THR A 127 1.68 -10.69 12.15
CA THR A 127 1.20 -9.67 13.10
C THR A 127 2.38 -8.96 13.73
N LEU A 128 2.42 -7.65 13.61
CA LEU A 128 3.45 -6.78 14.17
C LEU A 128 2.93 -6.15 15.47
N ASN A 129 3.66 -6.36 16.58
CA ASN A 129 3.43 -5.76 17.90
C ASN A 129 2.00 -5.93 18.47
N ASN A 130 1.18 -6.83 17.96
CA ASN A 130 -0.28 -6.95 18.20
C ASN A 130 -1.07 -5.68 17.78
N GLU A 131 -0.53 -4.85 16.90
CA GLU A 131 -1.12 -3.59 16.42
C GLU A 131 -1.50 -3.63 14.95
N LEU A 132 -0.63 -4.22 14.10
CA LEU A 132 -0.81 -4.29 12.66
C LEU A 132 -0.80 -5.73 12.17
N ASP A 133 -1.86 -6.16 11.50
CA ASP A 133 -1.97 -7.46 10.84
C ASP A 133 -1.74 -7.31 9.34
N LEU A 134 -0.74 -8.01 8.82
CA LEU A 134 -0.49 -8.14 7.38
C LEU A 134 -1.13 -9.44 6.89
N ILE A 135 -1.88 -9.37 5.80
CA ILE A 135 -2.74 -10.47 5.34
C ILE A 135 -2.56 -10.62 3.83
N PHE A 136 -2.29 -11.82 3.37
CA PHE A 136 -2.18 -12.13 1.95
C PHE A 136 -3.54 -11.99 1.26
N THR A 137 -3.61 -11.07 0.29
CA THR A 137 -4.83 -10.69 -0.45
C THR A 137 -4.52 -10.50 -1.94
N PRO A 138 -4.09 -11.58 -2.64
CA PRO A 138 -3.77 -11.50 -4.07
C PRO A 138 -4.99 -11.13 -4.90
N GLY A 139 -4.76 -10.45 -6.02
CA GLY A 139 -5.83 -10.01 -6.93
C GLY A 139 -5.31 -9.01 -7.94
N HIS A 140 -5.05 -7.77 -7.52
CA HIS A 140 -4.39 -6.77 -8.36
C HIS A 140 -3.04 -7.29 -8.85
N THR A 141 -2.23 -7.83 -7.95
CA THR A 141 -1.05 -8.64 -8.26
C THR A 141 -1.08 -9.94 -7.46
N VAL A 142 -0.24 -10.90 -7.86
CA VAL A 142 -0.12 -12.21 -7.19
C VAL A 142 0.52 -12.12 -5.81
N ASP A 143 1.20 -11.03 -5.49
CA ASP A 143 1.90 -10.76 -4.24
C ASP A 143 1.19 -9.73 -3.35
N SER A 144 0.01 -9.25 -3.75
CA SER A 144 -0.73 -8.23 -3.01
C SER A 144 -1.07 -8.66 -1.59
N ILE A 145 -0.93 -7.72 -0.67
CA ILE A 145 -1.32 -7.86 0.74
C ILE A 145 -2.20 -6.70 1.18
N SER A 146 -2.96 -6.92 2.25
CA SER A 146 -3.63 -5.87 2.99
C SER A 146 -3.06 -5.76 4.40
N ALA A 147 -3.07 -4.55 4.97
CA ALA A 147 -2.58 -4.28 6.32
C ALA A 147 -3.69 -3.70 7.19
N PHE A 148 -4.03 -4.38 8.29
CA PHE A 148 -5.09 -3.95 9.21
C PHE A 148 -4.52 -3.36 10.49
N TYR A 149 -4.67 -2.05 10.66
CA TYR A 149 -4.32 -1.34 11.89
C TYR A 149 -5.50 -1.39 12.87
N ARG A 150 -5.30 -2.11 13.96
CA ARG A 150 -6.38 -2.52 14.87
C ARG A 150 -7.00 -1.35 15.64
N GLU A 151 -6.18 -0.40 16.10
CA GLU A 151 -6.65 0.72 16.93
C GLU A 151 -7.70 1.56 16.22
N ASP A 152 -7.43 1.93 14.96
CA ASP A 152 -8.33 2.74 14.15
C ASP A 152 -9.31 1.92 13.32
N LYS A 153 -9.24 0.58 13.40
CA LYS A 153 -9.97 -0.36 12.52
C LYS A 153 -9.84 0.02 11.04
N ALA A 154 -8.64 0.40 10.65
CA ALA A 154 -8.30 0.83 9.29
C ALA A 154 -7.61 -0.30 8.52
N LEU A 155 -8.14 -0.66 7.35
CA LEU A 155 -7.60 -1.64 6.45
C LEU A 155 -7.00 -0.96 5.23
N PHE A 156 -5.70 -1.05 5.08
CA PHE A 156 -4.95 -0.64 3.89
C PHE A 156 -5.01 -1.81 2.90
N VAL A 157 -5.60 -1.59 1.75
CA VAL A 157 -5.90 -2.65 0.78
C VAL A 157 -4.99 -2.61 -0.46
N GLY A 158 -3.98 -1.73 -0.47
CA GLY A 158 -3.17 -1.49 -1.67
C GLY A 158 -4.08 -1.13 -2.84
N ASP A 159 -3.95 -1.86 -3.94
CA ASP A 159 -4.71 -1.62 -5.17
C ASP A 159 -5.84 -2.63 -5.39
N LEU A 160 -6.45 -3.14 -4.30
CA LEU A 160 -7.72 -3.87 -4.42
C LEU A 160 -8.91 -2.94 -4.72
N ILE A 161 -8.75 -1.63 -4.55
CA ILE A 161 -9.65 -0.57 -5.00
C ILE A 161 -8.93 0.14 -6.14
N GLY A 162 -9.60 0.33 -7.27
CA GLY A 162 -9.03 0.98 -8.44
C GLY A 162 -8.76 2.47 -8.25
N ASP A 163 -8.26 3.12 -9.30
CA ASP A 163 -7.64 4.45 -9.21
C ASP A 163 -8.66 5.57 -8.94
N ASP A 164 -9.89 5.43 -9.43
CA ASP A 164 -10.96 6.42 -9.24
C ASP A 164 -12.37 5.78 -9.31
N ASP A 165 -13.41 6.60 -9.20
CA ASP A 165 -14.81 6.14 -9.26
C ASP A 165 -15.21 5.57 -10.64
N ALA A 166 -14.51 5.92 -11.71
CA ALA A 166 -14.77 5.43 -13.05
C ALA A 166 -14.09 4.07 -13.30
N GLU A 167 -12.93 3.87 -12.69
CA GLU A 167 -12.14 2.63 -12.72
C GLU A 167 -12.04 1.98 -11.33
N LEU A 168 -13.20 1.81 -10.67
CA LEU A 168 -13.26 1.31 -9.30
C LEU A 168 -12.76 -0.14 -9.17
N VAL A 169 -12.99 -0.97 -10.20
CA VAL A 169 -12.42 -2.33 -10.27
C VAL A 169 -11.00 -2.22 -10.81
N PRO A 170 -9.98 -2.65 -10.05
CA PRO A 170 -8.60 -2.53 -10.47
C PRO A 170 -8.26 -3.47 -11.64
N SER A 171 -7.09 -3.28 -12.25
CA SER A 171 -6.50 -4.31 -13.11
C SER A 171 -6.24 -5.56 -12.27
N VAL A 172 -6.88 -6.69 -12.61
CA VAL A 172 -6.77 -7.95 -11.87
C VAL A 172 -5.81 -8.88 -12.59
N LYS A 173 -4.70 -9.27 -11.94
CA LYS A 173 -3.70 -10.22 -12.46
C LYS A 173 -3.85 -11.63 -11.87
N ASP A 174 -4.58 -11.76 -10.78
CA ASP A 174 -4.92 -13.03 -10.14
C ASP A 174 -6.45 -13.15 -9.97
N PRO A 175 -7.19 -13.42 -11.06
CA PRO A 175 -8.65 -13.47 -11.05
C PRO A 175 -9.19 -14.59 -10.15
N ASP A 176 -8.46 -15.70 -10.03
CA ASP A 176 -8.88 -16.87 -9.25
C ASP A 176 -8.95 -16.55 -7.74
N ASN A 177 -8.10 -15.65 -7.27
CA ASN A 177 -8.02 -15.27 -5.86
C ASN A 177 -8.66 -13.91 -5.54
N PHE A 178 -8.99 -13.08 -6.54
CA PHE A 178 -9.45 -11.71 -6.31
C PHE A 178 -10.70 -11.65 -5.43
N ILE A 179 -11.75 -12.42 -5.78
CA ILE A 179 -13.00 -12.45 -5.00
C ILE A 179 -12.76 -12.95 -3.58
N ALA A 180 -11.99 -14.03 -3.41
CA ALA A 180 -11.65 -14.54 -2.08
C ALA A 180 -10.87 -13.53 -1.23
N SER A 181 -10.07 -12.66 -1.86
CA SER A 181 -9.34 -11.59 -1.19
C SER A 181 -10.28 -10.46 -0.75
N LEU A 182 -11.24 -10.05 -1.59
CA LEU A 182 -12.28 -9.09 -1.20
C LEU A 182 -13.08 -9.63 -0.01
N ASP A 183 -13.54 -10.88 -0.06
CA ASP A 183 -14.31 -11.53 1.02
C ASP A 183 -13.49 -11.59 2.32
N ARG A 184 -12.19 -11.90 2.23
CA ARG A 184 -11.26 -11.90 3.36
C ARG A 184 -11.11 -10.54 4.00
N CYS A 185 -10.99 -9.49 3.20
CA CYS A 185 -10.94 -8.10 3.66
C CYS A 185 -12.24 -7.66 4.33
N MET A 186 -13.39 -8.00 3.74
CA MET A 186 -14.71 -7.69 4.31
C MET A 186 -14.96 -8.41 5.64
N ALA A 187 -14.49 -9.65 5.78
CA ALA A 187 -14.63 -10.43 7.01
C ALA A 187 -13.87 -9.84 8.22
N ILE A 188 -12.90 -8.95 8.00
CA ILE A 188 -12.21 -8.20 9.07
C ILE A 188 -13.15 -7.15 9.71
N ASP A 189 -14.18 -6.71 8.98
CA ASP A 189 -15.14 -5.65 9.35
C ASP A 189 -14.44 -4.32 9.75
N PRO A 190 -13.56 -3.77 8.90
CA PRO A 190 -12.92 -2.49 9.18
C PRO A 190 -13.90 -1.33 9.07
N VAL A 191 -13.56 -0.20 9.69
CA VAL A 191 -14.32 1.07 9.60
C VAL A 191 -13.86 1.88 8.39
N LEU A 192 -12.56 1.82 8.09
CA LEU A 192 -11.94 2.54 6.98
C LEU A 192 -11.26 1.55 6.02
N TYR A 193 -11.47 1.76 4.72
CA TYR A 193 -10.73 1.12 3.64
C TYR A 193 -9.85 2.17 2.97
N ILE A 194 -8.55 1.91 2.91
CA ILE A 194 -7.51 2.86 2.49
C ILE A 194 -6.71 2.22 1.36
N SER A 195 -6.67 2.85 0.19
CA SER A 195 -6.01 2.32 -1.00
C SER A 195 -4.81 3.14 -1.44
N GLY A 196 -4.01 2.60 -2.37
CA GLY A 196 -2.84 3.28 -2.96
C GLY A 196 -3.20 4.48 -3.83
N HIS A 197 -4.40 4.54 -4.40
CA HIS A 197 -4.75 5.53 -5.43
C HIS A 197 -6.06 6.27 -5.18
N HIS A 198 -6.94 5.76 -4.34
CA HIS A 198 -8.27 6.32 -4.13
C HIS A 198 -8.37 7.14 -2.83
N GLU A 199 -9.42 7.96 -2.71
CA GLU A 199 -9.80 8.55 -1.42
C GLU A 199 -10.18 7.46 -0.41
N VAL A 200 -10.05 7.79 0.89
CA VAL A 200 -10.45 6.87 1.97
C VAL A 200 -11.92 6.49 1.83
N GLN A 201 -12.18 5.20 1.82
CA GLN A 201 -13.50 4.60 1.64
C GLN A 201 -14.05 4.01 2.94
N ARG A 202 -15.31 3.64 2.92
CA ARG A 202 -16.03 3.02 4.05
C ARG A 202 -16.66 1.70 3.63
N LYS A 203 -17.30 1.04 4.59
CA LYS A 203 -18.05 -0.21 4.38
C LYS A 203 -18.99 -0.09 3.17
N GLY A 204 -19.06 -1.14 2.37
CA GLY A 204 -19.82 -1.22 1.12
C GLY A 204 -18.95 -1.07 -0.13
N ILE A 205 -17.71 -0.57 -0.02
CA ILE A 205 -16.85 -0.36 -1.19
C ILE A 205 -16.38 -1.67 -1.82
N LEU A 206 -15.96 -2.64 -1.02
CA LEU A 206 -15.48 -3.92 -1.55
C LEU A 206 -16.64 -4.79 -2.05
N GLU A 207 -17.81 -4.71 -1.44
CA GLU A 207 -19.05 -5.31 -1.96
C GLU A 207 -19.36 -4.76 -3.35
N ARG A 208 -19.33 -3.44 -3.52
CA ARG A 208 -19.56 -2.79 -4.82
C ARG A 208 -18.54 -3.22 -5.86
N ILE A 209 -17.25 -3.30 -5.51
CA ILE A 209 -16.20 -3.78 -6.42
C ILE A 209 -16.45 -5.22 -6.82
N ARG A 210 -16.81 -6.10 -5.88
CA ARG A 210 -17.14 -7.49 -6.14
C ARG A 210 -18.31 -7.61 -7.13
N ASP A 211 -19.41 -6.89 -6.89
CA ASP A 211 -20.60 -6.93 -7.72
C ASP A 211 -20.30 -6.41 -9.14
N LEU A 212 -19.57 -5.30 -9.27
CA LEU A 212 -19.12 -4.80 -10.56
C LEU A 212 -18.21 -5.80 -11.30
N TYR A 213 -17.28 -6.43 -10.59
CA TYR A 213 -16.37 -7.42 -11.17
C TYR A 213 -17.12 -8.66 -11.68
N LEU A 214 -18.16 -9.11 -10.96
CA LEU A 214 -19.02 -10.24 -11.35
C LEU A 214 -20.05 -9.87 -12.43
N GLY A 215 -20.17 -8.60 -12.81
CA GLY A 215 -21.19 -8.12 -13.76
C GLY A 215 -22.59 -8.08 -13.16
N GLU A 216 -22.72 -8.07 -11.84
CA GLU A 216 -23.96 -7.89 -11.12
C GLU A 216 -24.24 -6.37 -11.02
N ASN A 217 -25.42 -5.94 -11.46
CA ASN A 217 -25.83 -4.54 -11.29
C ASN A 217 -26.12 -4.30 -9.79
N PRO A 218 -25.41 -3.34 -9.15
CA PRO A 218 -25.66 -2.99 -7.74
C PRO A 218 -27.00 -2.28 -7.56
#